data_5c1642127fe280468f0c71630e7d070e
#
_entry.id   5c1642127fe280468f0c71630e7d070e
#
_cell.length_a   1.000
_cell.length_b   1.000
_cell.length_c   1.000
_cell.angle_alpha   90.00
_cell.angle_beta   90.00
_cell.angle_gamma   90.00
#
_symmetry.space_group_name_H-M   'P 1'
#
loop_
_entity.id
_entity.type
_entity.pdbx_description
1 polymer ?
#
loop_
_entity_poly.entity_id
_entity_poly.type
_entity_poly.pdbx_seq_one_letter_code
_entity_poly.pdbx_strand_id
1 'polypeptide(L)'
;MKKIVFFSHGLSANGIETFLVNVLRKIDKTKYDITVIIAIDEGVYCLHEKTVADMGIRVIHAGDLDAPKKKLDYIKNVKKILSAEHFDIAHSNMDLLNGITLSIAKKCGIPMRICHAHNSKSQYDPVGRLAALKKLLQKIYSRTMKGLIIRSSTELLACSDVASEYFYGERKSTLIYNGIDTESYKKADDFDALSYAQKLGADGAEKHLLVSVGRLSAQKNPIFAVEIISELAIIRDDFKYIWVGCGELENAAKDRAEQLGVTDRIIFTGVRTDVKEILACCDCFLMPSLFEGLPLSLIEAQAAGLRCIVSDVVTKEADVGLIEYFSLENGAKKWAEFINRELDEPRKSADENKLRQFDISHTVRQLEEIYDR
;
A
#
# COMPACT_ATOMS: atom_id res chain seq x y z
N MET A 1 0.09 31.42 3.78
CA MET A 1 0.07 29.98 3.98
C MET A 1 -1.05 29.44 3.10
N LYS A 2 -0.74 28.53 2.12
CA LYS A 2 -1.77 27.92 1.27
C LYS A 2 -2.57 26.90 2.06
N LYS A 3 -3.88 26.86 1.86
CA LYS A 3 -4.77 25.90 2.53
C LYS A 3 -5.00 24.69 1.65
N ILE A 4 -4.62 23.52 2.16
CA ILE A 4 -4.73 22.23 1.44
C ILE A 4 -5.76 21.36 2.13
N VAL A 5 -6.72 20.83 1.37
CA VAL A 5 -7.57 19.74 1.82
C VAL A 5 -7.17 18.42 1.12
N PHE A 6 -6.78 17.44 1.91
CA PHE A 6 -6.58 16.06 1.46
C PHE A 6 -7.86 15.26 1.64
N PHE A 7 -8.15 14.38 0.67
CA PHE A 7 -9.23 13.40 0.77
C PHE A 7 -8.67 11.99 0.76
N SER A 8 -9.14 11.18 1.70
CA SER A 8 -8.78 9.77 1.84
C SER A 8 -10.00 8.93 2.21
N HIS A 9 -9.95 7.62 1.91
CA HIS A 9 -10.97 6.70 2.41
C HIS A 9 -10.99 6.65 3.92
N GLY A 10 -9.82 6.59 4.54
CA GLY A 10 -9.62 6.53 5.97
C GLY A 10 -8.19 6.91 6.35
N LEU A 11 -7.77 6.47 7.55
CA LEU A 11 -6.39 6.58 8.06
C LEU A 11 -5.99 5.25 8.71
N SER A 12 -6.19 4.13 7.99
CA SER A 12 -5.83 2.78 8.39
C SER A 12 -4.44 2.37 7.88
N ALA A 13 -4.04 1.11 8.07
CA ALA A 13 -2.73 0.59 7.65
C ALA A 13 -2.68 0.16 6.17
N ASN A 14 -3.47 0.76 5.28
CA ASN A 14 -3.42 0.50 3.85
C ASN A 14 -2.34 1.34 3.16
N GLY A 15 -1.84 0.90 2.03
CA GLY A 15 -0.73 1.55 1.32
C GLY A 15 -0.98 3.03 0.98
N ILE A 16 -2.19 3.39 0.50
CA ILE A 16 -2.54 4.79 0.16
C ILE A 16 -2.57 5.67 1.41
N GLU A 17 -3.13 5.17 2.49
CA GLU A 17 -3.28 5.89 3.75
C GLU A 17 -1.92 6.04 4.45
N THR A 18 -1.09 4.99 4.42
CA THR A 18 0.30 5.04 4.88
C THR A 18 1.11 6.06 4.09
N PHE A 19 0.97 6.10 2.76
CA PHE A 19 1.58 7.12 1.91
C PHE A 19 1.16 8.53 2.33
N LEU A 20 -0.15 8.76 2.51
CA LEU A 20 -0.65 10.07 2.95
C LEU A 20 -0.03 10.47 4.29
N VAL A 21 0.00 9.57 5.27
CA VAL A 21 0.60 9.84 6.59
C VAL A 21 2.09 10.17 6.47
N ASN A 22 2.82 9.47 5.59
CA ASN A 22 4.24 9.77 5.34
C ASN A 22 4.42 11.16 4.73
N VAL A 23 3.58 11.56 3.77
CA VAL A 23 3.55 12.93 3.23
C VAL A 23 3.29 13.94 4.33
N LEU A 24 2.25 13.72 5.16
CA LEU A 24 1.87 14.62 6.24
C LEU A 24 2.95 14.78 7.32
N ARG A 25 3.80 13.78 7.52
CA ARG A 25 4.95 13.88 8.44
C ARG A 25 6.04 14.81 7.93
N LYS A 26 6.29 14.83 6.63
CA LYS A 26 7.46 15.49 6.02
C LYS A 26 7.14 16.86 5.37
N ILE A 27 5.88 17.10 4.98
CA ILE A 27 5.45 18.35 4.34
C ILE A 27 5.67 19.57 5.25
N ASP A 28 6.06 20.69 4.65
CA ASP A 28 6.34 21.95 5.36
C ASP A 28 5.06 22.60 5.90
N LYS A 29 4.77 22.36 7.18
CA LYS A 29 3.61 22.91 7.87
C LYS A 29 3.69 24.42 8.16
N THR A 30 4.82 25.05 7.87
CA THR A 30 4.93 26.52 7.94
C THR A 30 4.43 27.17 6.66
N LYS A 31 4.42 26.45 5.54
CA LYS A 31 3.89 26.90 4.24
C LYS A 31 2.44 26.54 4.02
N TYR A 32 1.99 25.38 4.55
CA TYR A 32 0.69 24.80 4.26
C TYR A 32 -0.14 24.59 5.52
N ASP A 33 -1.39 25.09 5.49
CA ASP A 33 -2.44 24.80 6.47
C ASP A 33 -3.25 23.59 5.95
N ILE A 34 -3.19 22.47 6.65
CA ILE A 34 -3.64 21.18 6.14
C ILE A 34 -4.87 20.69 6.88
N THR A 35 -5.87 20.29 6.13
CA THR A 35 -7.05 19.54 6.61
C THR A 35 -7.13 18.20 5.89
N VAL A 36 -7.44 17.12 6.59
CA VAL A 36 -7.72 15.80 6.02
C VAL A 36 -9.19 15.48 6.18
N ILE A 37 -9.88 15.19 5.09
CA ILE A 37 -11.28 14.72 5.09
C ILE A 37 -11.27 13.23 4.79
N ILE A 38 -11.84 12.43 5.70
CA ILE A 38 -11.94 10.98 5.55
C ILE A 38 -13.38 10.54 5.33
N ALA A 39 -13.53 9.48 4.51
CA ALA A 39 -14.82 8.93 4.11
C ALA A 39 -15.28 7.81 5.05
N ILE A 40 -15.25 8.08 6.34
CA ILE A 40 -15.63 7.18 7.44
C ILE A 40 -16.55 7.92 8.40
N ASP A 41 -17.47 7.20 9.06
CA ASP A 41 -18.33 7.77 10.10
C ASP A 41 -17.52 8.15 11.35
N GLU A 42 -18.00 9.16 12.07
CA GLU A 42 -17.43 9.56 13.35
C GLU A 42 -17.49 8.39 14.36
N GLY A 43 -16.43 8.21 15.14
CA GLY A 43 -16.31 7.16 16.15
C GLY A 43 -15.81 5.80 15.62
N VAL A 44 -15.57 5.65 14.32
CA VAL A 44 -14.90 4.48 13.77
C VAL A 44 -13.39 4.62 13.93
N TYR A 45 -12.76 3.62 14.56
CA TYR A 45 -11.32 3.62 14.81
C TYR A 45 -10.49 3.65 13.53
N CYS A 46 -9.54 4.58 13.45
CA CYS A 46 -8.54 4.69 12.40
C CYS A 46 -7.15 4.70 13.02
N LEU A 47 -6.31 3.75 12.64
CA LEU A 47 -4.97 3.51 13.23
C LEU A 47 -4.09 4.77 13.29
N HIS A 48 -4.08 5.56 12.22
CA HIS A 48 -3.21 6.73 12.09
C HIS A 48 -3.88 8.06 12.43
N GLU A 49 -5.16 8.07 12.82
CA GLU A 49 -5.89 9.32 13.07
C GLU A 49 -5.25 10.13 14.20
N LYS A 50 -4.94 9.47 15.33
CA LYS A 50 -4.25 10.12 16.43
C LYS A 50 -2.89 10.66 16.01
N THR A 51 -2.13 9.90 15.22
CA THR A 51 -0.82 10.32 14.71
C THR A 51 -0.95 11.60 13.87
N VAL A 52 -1.97 11.69 13.01
CA VAL A 52 -2.21 12.87 12.17
C VAL A 52 -2.66 14.07 13.04
N ALA A 53 -3.53 13.85 14.02
CA ALA A 53 -3.96 14.88 14.95
C ALA A 53 -2.80 15.43 15.82
N ASP A 54 -1.91 14.55 16.29
CA ASP A 54 -0.71 14.93 17.07
C ASP A 54 0.29 15.78 16.24
N MET A 55 0.21 15.76 14.90
CA MET A 55 0.96 16.66 14.01
C MET A 55 0.32 18.07 13.91
N GLY A 56 -0.80 18.33 14.60
CA GLY A 56 -1.55 19.57 14.51
C GLY A 56 -2.44 19.67 13.26
N ILE A 57 -2.69 18.57 12.56
CA ILE A 57 -3.49 18.51 11.34
C ILE A 57 -4.95 18.19 11.72
N ARG A 58 -5.89 18.98 11.20
CA ARG A 58 -7.31 18.77 11.42
C ARG A 58 -7.82 17.59 10.59
N VAL A 59 -8.44 16.60 11.25
CA VAL A 59 -9.12 15.46 10.61
C VAL A 59 -10.63 15.67 10.71
N ILE A 60 -11.36 15.48 9.62
CA ILE A 60 -12.82 15.63 9.56
C ILE A 60 -13.43 14.37 8.97
N HIS A 61 -14.36 13.77 9.69
CA HIS A 61 -15.16 12.63 9.23
C HIS A 61 -16.33 13.15 8.39
N ALA A 62 -16.41 12.74 7.12
CA ALA A 62 -17.47 13.19 6.22
C ALA A 62 -18.60 12.16 6.04
N GLY A 63 -18.49 10.99 6.67
CA GLY A 63 -19.46 9.91 6.58
C GLY A 63 -18.99 8.78 5.67
N ASP A 64 -19.58 7.60 5.83
CA ASP A 64 -19.20 6.36 5.18
C ASP A 64 -19.64 6.32 3.71
N LEU A 65 -18.66 6.17 2.80
CA LEU A 65 -18.88 6.05 1.36
C LEU A 65 -19.20 4.62 0.90
N ASP A 66 -18.84 3.61 1.68
CA ASP A 66 -19.05 2.21 1.29
C ASP A 66 -20.51 1.79 1.46
N ALA A 67 -21.24 2.44 2.35
CA ALA A 67 -22.67 2.26 2.50
C ALA A 67 -23.47 3.02 1.41
N PRO A 68 -24.18 2.32 0.49
CA PRO A 68 -24.86 2.98 -0.63
C PRO A 68 -25.85 4.09 -0.20
N LYS A 69 -26.51 3.92 0.96
CA LYS A 69 -27.45 4.89 1.51
C LYS A 69 -26.75 6.16 2.06
N LYS A 70 -25.48 6.07 2.47
CA LYS A 70 -24.71 7.16 3.07
C LYS A 70 -23.93 8.02 2.07
N LYS A 71 -23.82 7.57 0.80
CA LYS A 71 -23.11 8.33 -0.25
C LYS A 71 -23.63 9.75 -0.47
N LEU A 72 -24.94 9.94 -0.37
CA LEU A 72 -25.56 11.28 -0.49
C LEU A 72 -25.20 12.17 0.70
N ASP A 73 -25.11 11.61 1.90
CA ASP A 73 -24.75 12.35 3.10
C ASP A 73 -23.28 12.76 3.07
N TYR A 74 -22.38 11.86 2.65
CA TYR A 74 -20.98 12.21 2.37
C TYR A 74 -20.88 13.41 1.40
N ILE A 75 -21.58 13.35 0.25
CA ILE A 75 -21.56 14.44 -0.74
C ILE A 75 -22.04 15.76 -0.13
N LYS A 76 -23.12 15.74 0.67
CA LYS A 76 -23.64 16.93 1.37
C LYS A 76 -22.65 17.46 2.40
N ASN A 77 -22.05 16.58 3.19
CA ASN A 77 -21.08 16.94 4.22
C ASN A 77 -19.82 17.55 3.62
N VAL A 78 -19.22 16.89 2.60
CA VAL A 78 -18.05 17.43 1.88
C VAL A 78 -18.39 18.81 1.30
N LYS A 79 -19.54 18.96 0.62
CA LYS A 79 -19.95 20.26 0.08
C LYS A 79 -20.08 21.30 1.18
N LYS A 80 -20.68 20.97 2.33
CA LYS A 80 -20.84 21.87 3.47
C LYS A 80 -19.48 22.33 4.01
N ILE A 81 -18.55 21.38 4.20
CA ILE A 81 -17.18 21.66 4.69
C ILE A 81 -16.46 22.60 3.71
N LEU A 82 -16.42 22.25 2.42
CA LEU A 82 -15.71 23.05 1.40
C LEU A 82 -16.35 24.41 1.10
N SER A 83 -17.63 24.59 1.45
CA SER A 83 -18.30 25.90 1.31
C SER A 83 -18.18 26.76 2.56
N ALA A 84 -17.78 26.22 3.71
CA ALA A 84 -17.67 26.92 4.97
C ALA A 84 -16.34 27.68 5.13
N GLU A 85 -15.30 27.26 4.38
CA GLU A 85 -13.97 27.87 4.43
C GLU A 85 -13.27 27.80 3.06
N HIS A 86 -12.29 28.69 2.88
CA HIS A 86 -11.50 28.74 1.66
C HIS A 86 -10.39 27.67 1.69
N PHE A 87 -10.23 26.97 0.56
CA PHE A 87 -9.10 26.09 0.27
C PHE A 87 -8.48 26.47 -1.08
N ASP A 88 -7.15 26.50 -1.13
CA ASP A 88 -6.40 26.76 -2.37
C ASP A 88 -6.23 25.47 -3.18
N ILE A 89 -6.08 24.34 -2.48
CA ILE A 89 -5.73 23.04 -3.09
C ILE A 89 -6.64 21.96 -2.52
N ALA A 90 -7.20 21.13 -3.41
CA ALA A 90 -7.87 19.87 -3.09
C ALA A 90 -7.05 18.72 -3.67
N HIS A 91 -6.43 17.90 -2.83
CA HIS A 91 -5.65 16.72 -3.22
C HIS A 91 -6.39 15.45 -2.82
N SER A 92 -6.81 14.66 -3.79
CA SER A 92 -7.67 13.49 -3.57
C SER A 92 -6.97 12.18 -3.89
N ASN A 93 -6.98 11.26 -2.90
CA ASN A 93 -6.38 9.92 -2.93
C ASN A 93 -7.47 8.83 -2.79
N MET A 94 -8.59 8.97 -3.49
CA MET A 94 -9.79 8.15 -3.32
C MET A 94 -10.14 7.32 -4.56
N ASP A 95 -9.17 6.92 -5.34
CA ASP A 95 -9.34 6.11 -6.54
C ASP A 95 -10.45 6.65 -7.48
N LEU A 96 -11.39 5.82 -7.91
CA LEU A 96 -12.50 6.25 -8.78
C LEU A 96 -13.40 7.31 -8.12
N LEU A 97 -13.46 7.36 -6.78
CA LEU A 97 -14.23 8.36 -6.06
C LEU A 97 -13.62 9.77 -6.13
N ASN A 98 -12.36 9.89 -6.56
CA ASN A 98 -11.76 11.18 -6.94
C ASN A 98 -12.66 11.97 -7.88
N GLY A 99 -13.41 11.30 -8.78
CA GLY A 99 -14.34 11.95 -9.69
C GLY A 99 -15.45 12.74 -8.99
N ILE A 100 -16.04 12.16 -7.95
CA ILE A 100 -17.09 12.81 -7.15
C ILE A 100 -16.49 13.93 -6.31
N THR A 101 -15.44 13.63 -5.55
CA THR A 101 -14.80 14.54 -4.60
C THR A 101 -14.28 15.80 -5.28
N LEU A 102 -13.53 15.64 -6.37
CA LEU A 102 -12.98 16.76 -7.13
C LEU A 102 -14.06 17.54 -7.91
N SER A 103 -15.18 16.89 -8.28
CA SER A 103 -16.34 17.60 -8.84
C SER A 103 -16.98 18.54 -7.81
N ILE A 104 -17.04 18.12 -6.54
CA ILE A 104 -17.53 18.99 -5.44
C ILE A 104 -16.54 20.12 -5.23
N ALA A 105 -15.24 19.83 -5.12
CA ALA A 105 -14.20 20.84 -4.98
C ALA A 105 -14.23 21.91 -6.09
N LYS A 106 -14.44 21.47 -7.35
CA LYS A 106 -14.63 22.36 -8.50
C LYS A 106 -15.84 23.27 -8.34
N LYS A 107 -16.99 22.73 -7.89
CA LYS A 107 -18.21 23.51 -7.66
C LYS A 107 -18.08 24.50 -6.50
N CYS A 108 -17.22 24.20 -5.51
CA CYS A 108 -16.91 25.08 -4.42
C CYS A 108 -15.80 26.12 -4.74
N GLY A 109 -15.31 26.14 -5.99
CA GLY A 109 -14.37 27.15 -6.48
C GLY A 109 -12.91 26.91 -6.11
N ILE A 110 -12.53 25.71 -5.63
CA ILE A 110 -11.12 25.42 -5.31
C ILE A 110 -10.29 25.42 -6.61
N PRO A 111 -9.27 26.31 -6.73
CA PRO A 111 -8.58 26.51 -7.99
C PRO A 111 -7.71 25.31 -8.41
N MET A 112 -6.90 24.75 -7.51
CA MET A 112 -6.05 23.59 -7.78
C MET A 112 -6.74 22.31 -7.26
N ARG A 113 -6.93 21.36 -8.17
CA ARG A 113 -7.64 20.10 -7.88
C ARG A 113 -6.84 18.94 -8.43
N ILE A 114 -6.21 18.20 -7.53
CA ILE A 114 -5.25 17.14 -7.81
C ILE A 114 -5.93 15.78 -7.65
N CYS A 115 -5.92 14.99 -8.71
CA CYS A 115 -6.25 13.57 -8.66
C CYS A 115 -4.95 12.78 -8.58
N HIS A 116 -4.75 12.02 -7.51
CA HIS A 116 -3.62 11.11 -7.35
C HIS A 116 -4.12 9.67 -7.47
N ALA A 117 -3.65 8.94 -8.47
CA ALA A 117 -4.02 7.56 -8.75
C ALA A 117 -3.00 6.61 -8.12
N HIS A 118 -3.48 5.63 -7.34
CA HIS A 118 -2.64 4.68 -6.61
C HIS A 118 -2.86 3.23 -7.02
N ASN A 119 -4.01 2.89 -7.64
CA ASN A 119 -4.36 1.52 -8.00
C ASN A 119 -4.33 1.30 -9.52
N SER A 120 -3.98 0.08 -9.94
CA SER A 120 -3.89 -0.31 -11.35
C SER A 120 -5.07 -1.13 -11.87
N LYS A 121 -5.94 -1.61 -10.99
CA LYS A 121 -7.13 -2.42 -11.34
C LYS A 121 -8.26 -2.20 -10.34
N SER A 122 -9.50 -2.51 -10.79
CA SER A 122 -10.60 -2.71 -9.85
C SER A 122 -10.37 -4.03 -9.10
N GLN A 123 -10.39 -3.99 -7.78
CA GLN A 123 -10.23 -5.17 -6.92
C GLN A 123 -11.46 -6.09 -6.91
N TYR A 124 -12.56 -5.67 -7.55
CA TYR A 124 -13.82 -6.40 -7.55
C TYR A 124 -14.05 -7.12 -8.88
N ASP A 125 -14.03 -8.46 -8.85
CA ASP A 125 -14.45 -9.31 -9.97
C ASP A 125 -15.79 -9.99 -9.62
N PRO A 126 -16.90 -9.60 -10.25
CA PRO A 126 -18.21 -10.14 -9.93
C PRO A 126 -18.31 -11.62 -10.26
N VAL A 127 -18.86 -12.41 -9.34
CA VAL A 127 -19.12 -13.86 -9.49
C VAL A 127 -20.62 -14.14 -9.45
N GLY A 128 -21.06 -15.24 -10.05
CA GLY A 128 -22.43 -15.76 -9.98
C GLY A 128 -23.31 -15.39 -11.18
N ARG A 129 -24.62 -15.74 -11.10
CA ARG A 129 -25.57 -15.66 -12.22
C ARG A 129 -25.70 -14.30 -12.91
N LEU A 130 -25.43 -13.20 -12.20
CA LEU A 130 -25.49 -11.82 -12.71
C LEU A 130 -24.11 -11.21 -12.97
N ALA A 131 -23.04 -12.00 -13.03
CA ALA A 131 -21.65 -11.52 -13.17
C ALA A 131 -21.47 -10.63 -14.41
N ALA A 132 -22.03 -11.02 -15.55
CA ALA A 132 -21.94 -10.24 -16.80
C ALA A 132 -22.61 -8.86 -16.67
N LEU A 133 -23.80 -8.79 -16.07
CA LEU A 133 -24.51 -7.53 -15.83
C LEU A 133 -23.74 -6.65 -14.84
N LYS A 134 -23.23 -7.23 -13.75
CA LYS A 134 -22.42 -6.51 -12.77
C LYS A 134 -21.12 -5.98 -13.40
N LYS A 135 -20.43 -6.76 -14.25
CA LYS A 135 -19.26 -6.31 -15.01
C LYS A 135 -19.57 -5.15 -15.94
N LEU A 136 -20.72 -5.19 -16.64
CA LEU A 136 -21.16 -4.10 -17.50
C LEU A 136 -21.42 -2.83 -16.69
N LEU A 137 -22.17 -2.92 -15.59
CA LEU A 137 -22.46 -1.78 -14.71
C LEU A 137 -21.16 -1.20 -14.10
N GLN A 138 -20.24 -2.05 -13.69
CA GLN A 138 -18.91 -1.65 -13.19
C GLN A 138 -18.10 -0.91 -14.27
N LYS A 139 -18.13 -1.39 -15.52
CA LYS A 139 -17.47 -0.73 -16.65
C LYS A 139 -18.06 0.66 -16.92
N ILE A 140 -19.39 0.79 -16.89
CA ILE A 140 -20.09 2.06 -17.05
C ILE A 140 -19.73 3.01 -15.90
N TYR A 141 -19.80 2.53 -14.65
CA TYR A 141 -19.42 3.31 -13.47
C TYR A 141 -17.96 3.80 -13.55
N SER A 142 -17.02 2.90 -13.82
CA SER A 142 -15.61 3.24 -13.97
C SER A 142 -15.40 4.30 -15.08
N ARG A 143 -16.02 4.13 -16.25
CA ARG A 143 -15.93 5.10 -17.36
C ARG A 143 -16.48 6.47 -16.96
N THR A 144 -17.62 6.49 -16.26
CA THR A 144 -18.24 7.74 -15.77
C THR A 144 -17.34 8.45 -14.76
N MET A 145 -16.81 7.71 -13.79
CA MET A 145 -15.93 8.29 -12.76
C MET A 145 -14.62 8.81 -13.36
N LYS A 146 -13.99 8.06 -14.27
CA LYS A 146 -12.79 8.52 -14.99
C LYS A 146 -13.10 9.79 -15.81
N GLY A 147 -14.26 9.86 -16.46
CA GLY A 147 -14.72 11.07 -17.15
C GLY A 147 -14.88 12.27 -16.21
N LEU A 148 -15.39 12.06 -15.00
CA LEU A 148 -15.50 13.11 -13.97
C LEU A 148 -14.13 13.53 -13.45
N ILE A 149 -13.21 12.61 -13.21
CA ILE A 149 -11.82 12.89 -12.81
C ILE A 149 -11.20 13.87 -13.82
N ILE A 150 -11.22 13.54 -15.10
CA ILE A 150 -10.60 14.35 -16.14
C ILE A 150 -11.21 15.75 -16.25
N ARG A 151 -12.55 15.87 -16.06
CA ARG A 151 -13.25 17.17 -16.15
C ARG A 151 -13.09 18.04 -14.92
N SER A 152 -12.74 17.45 -13.78
CA SER A 152 -12.72 18.13 -12.48
C SER A 152 -11.32 18.42 -11.97
N SER A 153 -10.32 17.64 -12.38
CA SER A 153 -8.92 17.83 -12.00
C SER A 153 -8.28 18.96 -12.81
N THR A 154 -7.33 19.65 -12.18
CA THR A 154 -6.37 20.55 -12.83
C THR A 154 -5.02 19.88 -13.01
N GLU A 155 -4.66 18.97 -12.07
CA GLU A 155 -3.44 18.18 -12.08
C GLU A 155 -3.77 16.68 -11.98
N LEU A 156 -3.05 15.85 -12.74
CA LEU A 156 -3.17 14.41 -12.73
C LEU A 156 -1.85 13.81 -12.26
N LEU A 157 -1.88 13.13 -11.12
CA LEU A 157 -0.72 12.44 -10.55
C LEU A 157 -0.99 10.94 -10.51
N ALA A 158 0.06 10.14 -10.64
CA ALA A 158 -0.02 8.68 -10.52
C ALA A 158 1.21 8.13 -9.80
N CYS A 159 1.04 7.08 -8.99
CA CYS A 159 2.15 6.44 -8.29
C CYS A 159 2.94 5.45 -9.17
N SER A 160 2.47 5.14 -10.37
CA SER A 160 3.12 4.26 -11.36
C SER A 160 2.54 4.51 -12.75
N ASP A 161 3.28 4.08 -13.79
CA ASP A 161 2.80 4.15 -15.18
C ASP A 161 1.52 3.34 -15.37
N VAL A 162 1.42 2.17 -14.74
CA VAL A 162 0.22 1.32 -14.81
C VAL A 162 -1.00 2.00 -14.17
N ALA A 163 -0.82 2.71 -13.05
CA ALA A 163 -1.89 3.49 -12.43
C ALA A 163 -2.31 4.67 -13.33
N SER A 164 -1.33 5.36 -13.94
CA SER A 164 -1.58 6.43 -14.90
C SER A 164 -2.41 5.95 -16.09
N GLU A 165 -1.99 4.88 -16.73
CA GLU A 165 -2.71 4.29 -17.88
C GLU A 165 -4.13 3.85 -17.48
N TYR A 166 -4.28 3.18 -16.33
CA TYR A 166 -5.59 2.73 -15.86
C TYR A 166 -6.56 3.88 -15.64
N PHE A 167 -6.13 4.98 -14.96
CA PHE A 167 -7.02 6.09 -14.61
C PHE A 167 -7.19 7.11 -15.73
N TYR A 168 -6.12 7.42 -16.46
CA TYR A 168 -6.05 8.57 -17.37
C TYR A 168 -5.93 8.19 -18.84
N GLY A 169 -5.61 6.91 -19.15
CA GLY A 169 -5.31 6.46 -20.51
C GLY A 169 -4.06 7.16 -21.05
N GLU A 170 -4.11 7.65 -22.27
CA GLU A 170 -3.00 8.34 -22.95
C GLU A 170 -2.74 9.78 -22.46
N ARG A 171 -3.49 10.25 -21.45
CA ARG A 171 -3.31 11.63 -20.95
C ARG A 171 -2.04 11.74 -20.12
N LYS A 172 -1.33 12.83 -20.34
CA LYS A 172 -0.12 13.13 -19.58
C LYS A 172 -0.47 13.31 -18.10
N SER A 173 0.20 12.58 -17.24
CA SER A 173 0.21 12.74 -15.79
C SER A 173 1.63 12.94 -15.29
N THR A 174 1.76 13.45 -14.08
CA THR A 174 3.05 13.51 -13.38
C THR A 174 3.20 12.26 -12.53
N LEU A 175 4.31 11.54 -12.69
CA LEU A 175 4.62 10.37 -11.89
C LEU A 175 5.17 10.82 -10.53
N ILE A 176 4.49 10.42 -9.47
CA ILE A 176 4.86 10.70 -8.07
C ILE A 176 4.79 9.37 -7.32
N TYR A 177 5.92 8.74 -7.09
CA TYR A 177 5.96 7.46 -6.39
C TYR A 177 5.48 7.58 -4.94
N ASN A 178 4.86 6.53 -4.45
CA ASN A 178 4.50 6.42 -3.03
C ASN A 178 5.78 6.30 -2.20
N GLY A 179 6.25 7.41 -1.65
CA GLY A 179 7.48 7.46 -0.89
C GLY A 179 7.36 6.86 0.51
N ILE A 180 8.46 6.27 0.96
CA ILE A 180 8.68 5.79 2.33
C ILE A 180 9.88 6.52 2.95
N ASP A 181 10.00 6.50 4.27
CA ASP A 181 11.20 7.01 4.96
C ASP A 181 12.31 5.94 4.87
N THR A 182 13.03 5.91 3.73
CA THR A 182 14.00 4.85 3.39
C THR A 182 15.09 4.70 4.44
N GLU A 183 15.57 5.81 5.04
CA GLU A 183 16.57 5.77 6.09
C GLU A 183 16.08 5.05 7.34
N SER A 184 14.79 5.16 7.65
CA SER A 184 14.21 4.53 8.85
C SER A 184 14.11 3.01 8.75
N TYR A 185 14.30 2.41 7.57
CA TYR A 185 14.32 0.96 7.37
C TYR A 185 15.73 0.38 7.40
N LYS A 186 16.79 1.22 7.36
CA LYS A 186 18.16 0.75 7.51
C LYS A 186 18.34 0.16 8.91
N LYS A 187 18.90 -1.03 8.97
CA LYS A 187 19.17 -1.71 10.24
C LYS A 187 20.15 -0.88 11.06
N ALA A 188 19.79 -0.57 12.29
CA ALA A 188 20.71 0.09 13.24
C ALA A 188 21.83 -0.86 13.64
N ASP A 189 23.04 -0.34 13.86
CA ASP A 189 24.23 -1.14 14.20
C ASP A 189 24.08 -1.90 15.53
N ASP A 190 23.30 -1.35 16.47
CA ASP A 190 23.01 -1.91 17.79
C ASP A 190 21.72 -2.75 17.85
N PHE A 191 21.05 -2.98 16.71
CA PHE A 191 19.80 -3.75 16.68
C PHE A 191 20.05 -5.24 16.88
N ASP A 192 19.56 -5.77 18.00
CA ASP A 192 19.60 -7.19 18.33
C ASP A 192 18.49 -7.97 17.60
N ALA A 193 18.81 -8.38 16.37
CA ALA A 193 17.88 -9.10 15.50
C ALA A 193 17.44 -10.46 16.10
N LEU A 194 18.34 -11.17 16.78
CA LEU A 194 18.05 -12.47 17.37
C LEU A 194 17.03 -12.34 18.50
N SER A 195 17.30 -11.43 19.47
CA SER A 195 16.36 -11.18 20.56
C SER A 195 14.99 -10.70 20.05
N TYR A 196 14.98 -9.92 18.96
CA TYR A 196 13.73 -9.45 18.37
C TYR A 196 12.96 -10.58 17.69
N ALA A 197 13.63 -11.44 16.93
CA ALA A 197 13.03 -12.61 16.30
C ALA A 197 12.41 -13.57 17.32
N GLN A 198 13.10 -13.79 18.45
CA GLN A 198 12.57 -14.60 19.55
C GLN A 198 11.27 -14.03 20.15
N LYS A 199 11.15 -12.70 20.27
CA LYS A 199 9.89 -12.06 20.70
C LYS A 199 8.75 -12.26 19.69
N LEU A 200 9.06 -12.51 18.43
CA LEU A 200 8.07 -12.84 17.39
C LEU A 200 7.67 -14.31 17.40
N GLY A 201 8.39 -15.19 18.12
CA GLY A 201 8.12 -16.62 18.22
C GLY A 201 9.10 -17.50 17.42
N ALA A 202 10.21 -16.95 16.93
CA ALA A 202 11.34 -17.74 16.47
C ALA A 202 12.05 -18.31 17.71
N ASP A 203 12.55 -19.55 17.66
CA ASP A 203 13.20 -20.17 18.81
C ASP A 203 14.72 -19.91 18.86
N GLY A 204 15.27 -19.27 17.81
CA GLY A 204 16.68 -18.89 17.72
C GLY A 204 17.59 -19.98 17.16
N ALA A 205 17.01 -21.11 16.73
CA ALA A 205 17.73 -22.17 16.02
C ALA A 205 17.74 -21.92 14.51
N GLU A 206 16.85 -21.05 14.01
CA GLU A 206 16.72 -20.72 12.62
C GLU A 206 17.91 -19.90 12.12
N LYS A 207 18.46 -20.29 10.98
CA LYS A 207 19.42 -19.49 10.23
C LYS A 207 18.77 -18.45 9.35
N HIS A 208 17.51 -18.70 8.95
CA HIS A 208 16.81 -17.86 7.98
C HIS A 208 15.40 -17.52 8.43
N LEU A 209 15.09 -16.23 8.37
CA LEU A 209 13.74 -15.71 8.58
C LEU A 209 13.18 -15.14 7.28
N LEU A 210 12.12 -15.75 6.78
CA LEU A 210 11.39 -15.25 5.64
C LEU A 210 10.19 -14.41 6.10
N VAL A 211 9.82 -13.38 5.35
CA VAL A 211 8.71 -12.51 5.72
C VAL A 211 7.85 -12.11 4.55
N SER A 212 6.54 -12.04 4.76
CA SER A 212 5.59 -11.33 3.89
C SER A 212 4.87 -10.26 4.69
N VAL A 213 4.69 -9.09 4.09
CA VAL A 213 3.96 -7.97 4.69
C VAL A 213 2.80 -7.58 3.78
N GLY A 214 1.59 -7.64 4.32
CA GLY A 214 0.39 -7.26 3.60
C GLY A 214 -0.86 -7.97 4.05
N ARG A 215 -1.99 -7.56 3.48
CA ARG A 215 -3.31 -8.12 3.81
C ARG A 215 -3.40 -9.58 3.35
N LEU A 216 -3.89 -10.47 4.22
CA LEU A 216 -4.21 -11.86 3.84
C LEU A 216 -5.45 -11.89 2.93
N SER A 217 -5.26 -11.53 1.67
CA SER A 217 -6.28 -11.41 0.63
C SER A 217 -5.90 -12.24 -0.60
N ALA A 218 -6.84 -12.47 -1.50
CA ALA A 218 -6.59 -13.18 -2.74
C ALA A 218 -5.44 -12.54 -3.56
N GLN A 219 -5.33 -11.21 -3.55
CA GLN A 219 -4.25 -10.48 -4.23
C GLN A 219 -2.85 -10.94 -3.78
N LYS A 220 -2.64 -11.06 -2.47
CA LYS A 220 -1.34 -11.43 -1.87
C LYS A 220 -1.06 -12.93 -1.87
N ASN A 221 -2.07 -13.74 -2.24
CA ASN A 221 -1.95 -15.19 -2.46
C ASN A 221 -1.40 -15.99 -1.26
N PRO A 222 -1.97 -15.80 -0.04
CA PRO A 222 -1.41 -16.40 1.17
C PRO A 222 -1.46 -17.94 1.17
N ILE A 223 -2.44 -18.54 0.51
CA ILE A 223 -2.56 -20.00 0.43
C ILE A 223 -1.36 -20.58 -0.33
N PHE A 224 -1.01 -19.97 -1.47
CA PHE A 224 0.15 -20.40 -2.25
C PHE A 224 1.47 -20.15 -1.50
N ALA A 225 1.57 -19.08 -0.72
CA ALA A 225 2.72 -18.85 0.17
C ALA A 225 2.87 -20.00 1.18
N VAL A 226 1.79 -20.44 1.83
CA VAL A 226 1.80 -21.60 2.73
C VAL A 226 2.24 -22.88 2.00
N GLU A 227 1.79 -23.09 0.77
CA GLU A 227 2.22 -24.25 -0.06
C GLU A 227 3.72 -24.19 -0.39
N ILE A 228 4.26 -23.00 -0.71
CA ILE A 228 5.70 -22.81 -0.89
C ILE A 228 6.47 -23.19 0.38
N ILE A 229 5.98 -22.72 1.55
CA ILE A 229 6.62 -23.01 2.85
C ILE A 229 6.58 -24.50 3.17
N SER A 230 5.50 -25.21 2.83
CA SER A 230 5.43 -26.65 3.03
C SER A 230 6.43 -27.41 2.17
N GLU A 231 6.62 -27.02 0.92
CA GLU A 231 7.63 -27.61 0.04
C GLU A 231 9.07 -27.28 0.50
N LEU A 232 9.27 -26.05 1.02
CA LEU A 232 10.56 -25.65 1.58
C LEU A 232 10.91 -26.45 2.84
N ALA A 233 9.92 -26.77 3.68
CA ALA A 233 10.11 -27.58 4.88
C ALA A 233 10.52 -29.05 4.58
N ILE A 234 10.29 -29.54 3.36
CA ILE A 234 10.81 -30.83 2.91
C ILE A 234 12.32 -30.75 2.60
N ILE A 235 12.82 -29.57 2.19
CA ILE A 235 14.20 -29.36 1.74
C ILE A 235 15.11 -28.97 2.90
N ARG A 236 14.62 -28.12 3.84
CA ARG A 236 15.40 -27.59 4.97
C ARG A 236 14.54 -27.39 6.21
N ASP A 237 15.17 -27.38 7.37
CA ASP A 237 14.52 -27.27 8.68
C ASP A 237 15.00 -26.04 9.50
N ASP A 238 15.93 -25.25 8.98
CA ASP A 238 16.57 -24.12 9.67
C ASP A 238 15.97 -22.78 9.33
N PHE A 239 14.62 -22.70 9.15
CA PHE A 239 13.93 -21.46 8.82
C PHE A 239 12.57 -21.31 9.54
N LYS A 240 12.10 -20.06 9.65
CA LYS A 240 10.72 -19.67 9.95
C LYS A 240 10.20 -18.70 8.90
N TYR A 241 8.89 -18.69 8.74
CA TYR A 241 8.19 -17.75 7.89
C TYR A 241 7.22 -16.90 8.70
N ILE A 242 7.29 -15.58 8.53
CA ILE A 242 6.49 -14.59 9.26
C ILE A 242 5.53 -13.93 8.30
N TRP A 243 4.22 -13.97 8.57
CA TRP A 243 3.25 -13.15 7.85
C TRP A 243 2.78 -11.99 8.72
N VAL A 244 3.04 -10.76 8.26
CA VAL A 244 2.63 -9.53 8.94
C VAL A 244 1.40 -8.95 8.24
N GLY A 245 0.28 -8.92 8.95
CA GLY A 245 -1.00 -8.42 8.47
C GLY A 245 -2.17 -9.34 8.83
N CYS A 246 -3.37 -8.90 8.55
CA CYS A 246 -4.61 -9.68 8.68
C CYS A 246 -5.43 -9.61 7.39
N GLY A 247 -6.48 -10.41 7.28
CA GLY A 247 -7.36 -10.37 6.11
C GLY A 247 -8.33 -11.53 6.04
N GLU A 248 -9.18 -11.50 5.02
CA GLU A 248 -10.27 -12.46 4.83
C GLU A 248 -9.82 -13.92 4.61
N LEU A 249 -8.57 -14.12 4.19
CA LEU A 249 -8.01 -15.46 3.96
C LEU A 249 -7.14 -15.94 5.12
N GLU A 250 -7.11 -15.26 6.27
CA GLU A 250 -6.27 -15.65 7.41
C GLU A 250 -6.59 -17.06 7.92
N ASN A 251 -7.87 -17.34 8.16
CA ASN A 251 -8.30 -18.66 8.62
C ASN A 251 -7.98 -19.75 7.57
N ALA A 252 -8.27 -19.48 6.30
CA ALA A 252 -7.97 -20.42 5.23
C ALA A 252 -6.46 -20.71 5.09
N ALA A 253 -5.60 -19.72 5.33
CA ALA A 253 -4.14 -19.90 5.33
C ALA A 253 -3.67 -20.73 6.53
N LYS A 254 -4.23 -20.50 7.72
CA LYS A 254 -3.96 -21.30 8.93
C LYS A 254 -4.43 -22.75 8.78
N ASP A 255 -5.66 -22.95 8.29
CA ASP A 255 -6.19 -24.29 8.01
C ASP A 255 -5.32 -25.04 6.98
N ARG A 256 -4.83 -24.32 5.96
CA ARG A 256 -3.94 -24.90 4.96
C ARG A 256 -2.59 -25.30 5.56
N ALA A 257 -2.02 -24.48 6.46
CA ALA A 257 -0.77 -24.78 7.16
C ALA A 257 -0.92 -26.03 8.06
N GLU A 258 -2.07 -26.17 8.74
CA GLU A 258 -2.39 -27.35 9.54
C GLU A 258 -2.51 -28.61 8.66
N GLN A 259 -3.26 -28.53 7.55
CA GLN A 259 -3.40 -29.65 6.59
C GLN A 259 -2.07 -30.14 6.03
N LEU A 260 -1.10 -29.21 5.83
CA LEU A 260 0.22 -29.51 5.31
C LEU A 260 1.25 -29.84 6.40
N GLY A 261 0.88 -29.76 7.69
CA GLY A 261 1.75 -30.07 8.83
C GLY A 261 2.91 -29.09 9.04
N VAL A 262 2.71 -27.81 8.66
CA VAL A 262 3.75 -26.75 8.75
C VAL A 262 3.38 -25.57 9.63
N THR A 263 2.42 -25.75 10.52
CA THR A 263 1.97 -24.69 11.45
C THR A 263 3.11 -24.19 12.32
N ASP A 264 4.01 -25.05 12.73
CA ASP A 264 5.21 -24.71 13.53
C ASP A 264 6.23 -23.88 12.74
N ARG A 265 6.17 -23.84 11.41
CA ARG A 265 7.06 -23.06 10.54
C ARG A 265 6.54 -21.67 10.24
N ILE A 266 5.27 -21.36 10.55
CA ILE A 266 4.61 -20.11 10.13
C ILE A 266 4.14 -19.33 11.34
N ILE A 267 4.52 -18.05 11.41
CA ILE A 267 4.08 -17.10 12.44
C ILE A 267 3.15 -16.08 11.78
N PHE A 268 1.86 -16.10 12.13
CA PHE A 268 0.89 -15.07 11.74
C PHE A 268 0.81 -14.02 12.85
N THR A 269 1.39 -12.84 12.62
CA THR A 269 1.52 -11.80 13.67
C THR A 269 0.29 -10.90 13.80
N GLY A 270 -0.65 -10.93 12.83
CA GLY A 270 -1.67 -9.90 12.70
C GLY A 270 -1.08 -8.55 12.28
N VAL A 271 -1.86 -7.49 12.47
CA VAL A 271 -1.42 -6.12 12.16
C VAL A 271 -0.35 -5.66 13.15
N ARG A 272 0.75 -5.11 12.64
CA ARG A 272 1.90 -4.63 13.42
C ARG A 272 2.21 -3.18 13.10
N THR A 273 2.76 -2.46 14.07
CA THR A 273 3.27 -1.08 13.92
C THR A 273 4.79 -1.02 13.84
N ASP A 274 5.46 -2.11 14.18
CA ASP A 274 6.92 -2.33 14.23
C ASP A 274 7.44 -3.14 13.03
N VAL A 275 6.86 -2.88 11.84
CA VAL A 275 7.24 -3.58 10.59
C VAL A 275 8.71 -3.40 10.25
N LYS A 276 9.30 -2.25 10.59
CA LYS A 276 10.73 -1.96 10.33
C LYS A 276 11.63 -2.92 11.09
N GLU A 277 11.35 -3.13 12.37
CA GLU A 277 12.08 -4.02 13.25
C GLU A 277 11.92 -5.47 12.79
N ILE A 278 10.72 -5.86 12.35
CA ILE A 278 10.46 -7.17 11.77
C ILE A 278 11.29 -7.38 10.49
N LEU A 279 11.29 -6.42 9.57
CA LEU A 279 12.10 -6.50 8.36
C LEU A 279 13.60 -6.54 8.68
N ALA A 280 14.05 -5.77 9.67
CA ALA A 280 15.46 -5.71 10.08
C ALA A 280 16.00 -7.05 10.65
N CYS A 281 15.14 -7.93 11.17
CA CYS A 281 15.54 -9.26 11.64
C CYS A 281 15.39 -10.38 10.60
N CYS A 282 14.81 -10.09 9.43
CA CYS A 282 14.58 -11.10 8.39
C CYS A 282 15.69 -11.13 7.34
N ASP A 283 15.72 -12.20 6.54
CA ASP A 283 16.70 -12.46 5.48
C ASP A 283 16.11 -12.35 4.08
N CYS A 284 14.85 -12.74 3.93
CA CYS A 284 14.19 -12.81 2.63
C CYS A 284 12.75 -12.33 2.73
N PHE A 285 12.36 -11.48 1.80
CA PHE A 285 10.97 -11.05 1.61
C PHE A 285 10.31 -11.87 0.52
N LEU A 286 9.16 -12.48 0.81
CA LEU A 286 8.41 -13.33 -0.11
C LEU A 286 7.10 -12.64 -0.54
N MET A 287 6.89 -12.47 -1.85
CA MET A 287 5.67 -11.86 -2.39
C MET A 287 5.14 -12.62 -3.61
N PRO A 288 4.42 -13.74 -3.43
CA PRO A 288 3.82 -14.50 -4.53
C PRO A 288 2.46 -13.93 -4.95
N SER A 289 2.35 -12.61 -5.04
CA SER A 289 1.10 -11.89 -5.35
C SER A 289 0.58 -12.21 -6.74
N LEU A 290 -0.76 -12.22 -6.91
CA LEU A 290 -1.42 -12.41 -8.21
C LEU A 290 -1.41 -11.14 -9.06
N PHE A 291 -1.36 -9.97 -8.44
CA PHE A 291 -1.24 -8.66 -9.09
C PHE A 291 -0.79 -7.62 -8.05
N GLU A 292 -0.03 -6.62 -8.51
CA GLU A 292 0.37 -5.46 -7.71
C GLU A 292 0.33 -4.19 -8.57
N GLY A 293 0.15 -3.03 -7.89
CA GLY A 293 0.54 -1.74 -8.44
C GLY A 293 2.02 -1.50 -8.11
N LEU A 294 2.31 -0.46 -7.34
CA LEU A 294 3.62 -0.26 -6.72
C LEU A 294 3.52 -0.65 -5.22
N PRO A 295 3.97 -1.88 -4.84
CA PRO A 295 3.77 -2.37 -3.47
C PRO A 295 4.79 -1.73 -2.51
N LEU A 296 4.30 -0.86 -1.60
CA LEU A 296 5.16 -0.19 -0.61
C LEU A 296 5.96 -1.18 0.24
N SER A 297 5.34 -2.28 0.69
CA SER A 297 6.03 -3.29 1.50
C SER A 297 7.23 -3.93 0.79
N LEU A 298 7.24 -3.96 -0.53
CA LEU A 298 8.39 -4.42 -1.31
C LEU A 298 9.51 -3.38 -1.33
N ILE A 299 9.17 -2.09 -1.41
CA ILE A 299 10.15 -1.01 -1.30
C ILE A 299 10.74 -0.96 0.12
N GLU A 300 9.90 -1.13 1.14
CA GLU A 300 10.28 -1.22 2.55
C GLU A 300 11.27 -2.36 2.80
N ALA A 301 10.98 -3.55 2.27
CA ALA A 301 11.84 -4.72 2.38
C ALA A 301 13.21 -4.48 1.71
N GLN A 302 13.24 -3.88 0.51
CA GLN A 302 14.47 -3.54 -0.18
C GLN A 302 15.25 -2.43 0.56
N ALA A 303 14.57 -1.43 1.14
CA ALA A 303 15.20 -0.40 1.98
C ALA A 303 15.82 -1.00 3.25
N ALA A 304 15.24 -2.08 3.80
CA ALA A 304 15.82 -2.87 4.89
C ALA A 304 16.96 -3.81 4.43
N GLY A 305 17.29 -3.84 3.13
CA GLY A 305 18.36 -4.66 2.56
C GLY A 305 18.00 -6.13 2.39
N LEU A 306 16.71 -6.49 2.37
CA LEU A 306 16.27 -7.87 2.17
C LEU A 306 16.35 -8.26 0.69
N ARG A 307 16.77 -9.50 0.45
CA ARG A 307 16.47 -10.15 -0.82
C ARG A 307 14.96 -10.34 -0.95
N CYS A 308 14.42 -10.00 -2.10
CA CYS A 308 12.99 -10.07 -2.37
C CYS A 308 12.70 -11.08 -3.47
N ILE A 309 11.99 -12.16 -3.17
CA ILE A 309 11.54 -13.14 -4.14
C ILE A 309 10.07 -12.87 -4.42
N VAL A 310 9.76 -12.45 -5.64
CA VAL A 310 8.43 -11.97 -6.00
C VAL A 310 7.91 -12.66 -7.26
N SER A 311 6.60 -12.69 -7.42
CA SER A 311 5.99 -13.16 -8.67
C SER A 311 6.32 -12.22 -9.83
N ASP A 312 6.41 -12.76 -11.03
CA ASP A 312 6.76 -12.06 -12.28
C ASP A 312 5.69 -11.06 -12.75
N VAL A 313 4.53 -11.05 -12.09
CA VAL A 313 3.46 -10.06 -12.31
C VAL A 313 3.69 -8.73 -11.56
N VAL A 314 4.65 -8.69 -10.64
CA VAL A 314 5.03 -7.46 -9.90
C VAL A 314 5.79 -6.54 -10.85
N THR A 315 5.47 -5.24 -10.78
CA THR A 315 6.09 -4.24 -11.65
C THR A 315 7.61 -4.13 -11.43
N LYS A 316 8.35 -4.02 -12.54
CA LYS A 316 9.81 -3.80 -12.50
C LYS A 316 10.20 -2.41 -12.02
N GLU A 317 9.28 -1.47 -11.99
CA GLU A 317 9.52 -0.13 -11.45
C GLU A 317 9.93 -0.18 -9.95
N ALA A 318 9.47 -1.21 -9.22
CA ALA A 318 9.80 -1.39 -7.81
C ALA A 318 11.23 -1.91 -7.56
N ASP A 319 11.98 -2.30 -8.60
CA ASP A 319 13.26 -2.99 -8.46
C ASP A 319 14.44 -2.03 -8.26
N VAL A 320 14.99 -2.04 -7.06
CA VAL A 320 16.22 -1.33 -6.72
C VAL A 320 17.45 -2.26 -6.65
N GLY A 321 17.38 -3.42 -7.32
CA GLY A 321 18.50 -4.36 -7.45
C GLY A 321 18.48 -5.53 -6.47
N LEU A 322 17.41 -5.68 -5.68
CA LEU A 322 17.25 -6.76 -4.68
C LEU A 322 16.12 -7.73 -5.01
N ILE A 323 15.48 -7.60 -6.17
CA ILE A 323 14.35 -8.44 -6.55
C ILE A 323 14.78 -9.57 -7.46
N GLU A 324 14.33 -10.79 -7.12
CA GLU A 324 14.35 -11.97 -7.95
C GLU A 324 12.92 -12.30 -8.37
N TYR A 325 12.65 -12.26 -9.69
CA TYR A 325 11.33 -12.53 -10.25
C TYR A 325 11.18 -14.01 -10.57
N PHE A 326 10.06 -14.60 -10.14
CA PHE A 326 9.78 -15.99 -10.38
C PHE A 326 8.31 -16.23 -10.75
N SER A 327 8.05 -17.00 -11.80
CA SER A 327 6.68 -17.20 -12.29
C SER A 327 5.83 -18.07 -11.37
N LEU A 328 4.58 -17.66 -11.14
CA LEU A 328 3.60 -18.46 -10.39
C LEU A 328 3.28 -19.79 -11.07
N GLU A 329 3.42 -19.87 -12.40
CA GLU A 329 3.19 -21.10 -13.19
C GLU A 329 4.16 -22.23 -12.84
N ASN A 330 5.29 -21.91 -12.21
CA ASN A 330 6.25 -22.92 -11.77
C ASN A 330 5.76 -23.81 -10.62
N GLY A 331 4.72 -23.38 -9.90
CA GLY A 331 4.16 -24.11 -8.76
C GLY A 331 5.05 -24.06 -7.50
N ALA A 332 4.48 -24.43 -6.36
CA ALA A 332 5.07 -24.26 -5.03
C ALA A 332 6.43 -24.95 -4.85
N LYS A 333 6.59 -26.15 -5.40
CA LYS A 333 7.83 -26.92 -5.30
C LYS A 333 9.02 -26.20 -5.94
N LYS A 334 8.87 -25.68 -7.16
CA LYS A 334 9.96 -24.95 -7.82
C LYS A 334 10.24 -23.60 -7.15
N TRP A 335 9.22 -22.96 -6.58
CA TRP A 335 9.42 -21.79 -5.73
C TRP A 335 10.28 -22.11 -4.51
N ALA A 336 9.99 -23.21 -3.82
CA ALA A 336 10.77 -23.67 -2.67
C ALA A 336 12.23 -24.01 -3.03
N GLU A 337 12.45 -24.72 -4.14
CA GLU A 337 13.79 -25.02 -4.67
C GLU A 337 14.56 -23.73 -5.01
N PHE A 338 13.88 -22.73 -5.61
CA PHE A 338 14.47 -21.44 -5.93
C PHE A 338 14.82 -20.66 -4.65
N ILE A 339 13.89 -20.57 -3.69
CA ILE A 339 14.10 -19.89 -2.40
C ILE A 339 15.28 -20.54 -1.66
N ASN A 340 15.31 -21.89 -1.59
CA ASN A 340 16.40 -22.62 -0.93
C ASN A 340 17.78 -22.25 -1.49
N ARG A 341 17.91 -22.16 -2.81
CA ARG A 341 19.16 -21.73 -3.45
C ARG A 341 19.51 -20.29 -3.11
N GLU A 342 18.53 -19.39 -3.20
CA GLU A 342 18.74 -17.97 -2.99
C GLU A 342 19.07 -17.60 -1.53
N LEU A 343 18.60 -18.38 -0.55
CA LEU A 343 18.91 -18.13 0.86
C LEU A 343 20.39 -18.35 1.19
N ASP A 344 21.06 -19.25 0.49
CA ASP A 344 22.49 -19.55 0.71
C ASP A 344 23.44 -18.62 -0.10
N GLU A 345 22.89 -17.82 -1.03
CA GLU A 345 23.69 -16.87 -1.82
C GLU A 345 24.03 -15.59 -1.02
N PRO A 346 25.16 -14.94 -1.28
CA PRO A 346 25.52 -13.66 -0.64
C PRO A 346 24.45 -12.60 -0.79
N ARG A 347 24.26 -11.76 0.24
CA ARG A 347 23.35 -10.62 0.16
C ARG A 347 23.88 -9.59 -0.84
N LYS A 348 22.99 -9.10 -1.70
CA LYS A 348 23.24 -7.97 -2.59
C LYS A 348 22.98 -6.65 -1.84
N SER A 349 23.47 -5.55 -2.37
CA SER A 349 23.13 -4.21 -1.90
C SER A 349 22.13 -3.54 -2.83
N ALA A 350 21.24 -2.73 -2.27
CA ALA A 350 20.32 -1.92 -3.04
C ALA A 350 21.09 -0.88 -3.87
N ASP A 351 20.57 -0.53 -5.04
CA ASP A 351 20.99 0.63 -5.79
C ASP A 351 20.42 1.88 -5.11
N GLU A 352 21.28 2.58 -4.38
CA GLU A 352 20.91 3.78 -3.61
C GLU A 352 20.32 4.90 -4.51
N ASN A 353 20.72 4.99 -5.77
CA ASN A 353 20.17 6.00 -6.69
C ASN A 353 18.73 5.66 -7.08
N LYS A 354 18.45 4.38 -7.30
CA LYS A 354 17.09 3.92 -7.54
C LYS A 354 16.22 4.01 -6.29
N LEU A 355 16.79 3.70 -5.10
CA LEU A 355 16.06 3.77 -3.84
C LEU A 355 15.63 5.21 -3.49
N ARG A 356 16.45 6.23 -3.81
CA ARG A 356 16.16 7.65 -3.57
C ARG A 356 14.86 8.12 -4.22
N GLN A 357 14.46 7.56 -5.35
CA GLN A 357 13.19 7.94 -6.00
C GLN A 357 11.96 7.56 -5.16
N PHE A 358 12.12 6.59 -4.27
CA PHE A 358 11.09 6.13 -3.34
C PHE A 358 11.23 6.77 -1.94
N ASP A 359 12.17 7.69 -1.74
CA ASP A 359 12.27 8.41 -0.48
C ASP A 359 11.16 9.45 -0.35
N ILE A 360 10.52 9.46 0.81
CA ILE A 360 9.38 10.37 1.07
C ILE A 360 9.77 11.84 0.96
N SER A 361 11.03 12.21 1.25
CA SER A 361 11.48 13.60 1.13
C SER A 361 11.58 14.02 -0.34
N HIS A 362 11.89 13.08 -1.25
CA HIS A 362 11.84 13.32 -2.68
C HIS A 362 10.38 13.51 -3.16
N THR A 363 9.50 12.62 -2.76
CA THR A 363 8.06 12.68 -3.05
C THR A 363 7.44 14.00 -2.57
N VAL A 364 7.72 14.40 -1.32
CA VAL A 364 7.17 15.64 -0.75
C VAL A 364 7.68 16.86 -1.51
N ARG A 365 8.97 16.91 -1.87
CA ARG A 365 9.51 18.01 -2.67
C ARG A 365 8.80 18.15 -4.02
N GLN A 366 8.57 17.04 -4.73
CA GLN A 366 7.81 17.05 -5.98
C GLN A 366 6.37 17.54 -5.79
N LEU A 367 5.71 17.15 -4.70
CA LEU A 367 4.37 17.62 -4.38
C LEU A 367 4.36 19.11 -4.05
N GLU A 368 5.31 19.61 -3.26
CA GLU A 368 5.45 21.03 -2.93
C GLU A 368 5.71 21.88 -4.18
N GLU A 369 6.55 21.42 -5.12
CA GLU A 369 6.75 22.07 -6.42
C GLU A 369 5.46 22.20 -7.23
N ILE A 370 4.55 21.21 -7.11
CA ILE A 370 3.22 21.27 -7.74
C ILE A 370 2.31 22.24 -6.99
N TYR A 371 2.29 22.18 -5.66
CA TYR A 371 1.47 23.05 -4.83
C TYR A 371 1.83 24.53 -4.94
N ASP A 372 3.07 24.85 -5.25
CA ASP A 372 3.58 26.22 -5.35
C ASP A 372 3.30 26.89 -6.70
N ARG A 373 2.82 26.13 -7.70
CA ARG A 373 2.34 26.67 -8.98
C ARG A 373 1.05 27.48 -8.80
#